data_2038e21de6e82172c97e6ed62f7f3341
#
_entry.id   2038e21de6e82172c97e6ed62f7f3341
#
_cell.length_a   1.000
_cell.length_b   1.000
_cell.length_c   1.000
_cell.angle_alpha   90.00
_cell.angle_beta   90.00
_cell.angle_gamma   90.00
#
_symmetry.space_group_name_H-M   'P 1'
#
loop_
_entity.id
_entity.type
_entity.pdbx_description
1 polymer ?
#
loop_
_entity_poly.entity_id
_entity_poly.type
_entity_poly.pdbx_seq_one_letter_code
_entity_poly.pdbx_strand_id
1 'polypeptide(L)'
;LTPSQAALMLHGIPPPAPKETATLMREIFVQKEKMLEDKFVKTLEKVIDIRKTIEHGEKKAVTGKEIDELLGESDKYLKRIKRLFTQIEKIKEESDMMKVYETIVTIIRDVLRTEGIEKVEDEEVVKLFEDELISQGKIPAKFLRILNEIIKAKKDYDDKKLTRVEVEKVKKSSNELIKFLVEYLQRKRGRELERTKIRVKHGNRYGEIILLGKEAFIIHDIDHEEKEISKAKIKGDGSLSTTQKSSLVELEKALTKVEIPPKVFIKEPIFENLKDIFGKDVEILVNY
;
A
#
# COMPACT_ATOMS: atom_id res chain seq x y z
N LEU A 1 -34.54 -8.50 -9.93
CA LEU A 1 -33.25 -8.66 -10.62
C LEU A 1 -32.26 -7.56 -10.21
N THR A 2 -32.59 -6.29 -10.38
CA THR A 2 -31.69 -5.15 -10.06
C THR A 2 -31.10 -5.18 -8.63
N PRO A 3 -31.86 -5.47 -7.56
CA PRO A 3 -31.25 -5.57 -6.22
C PRO A 3 -30.22 -6.69 -6.10
N SER A 4 -30.40 -7.81 -6.79
CA SER A 4 -29.43 -8.91 -6.81
C SER A 4 -28.15 -8.54 -7.52
N GLN A 5 -28.26 -7.88 -8.66
CA GLN A 5 -27.09 -7.36 -9.39
C GLN A 5 -26.34 -6.34 -8.56
N ALA A 6 -27.07 -5.43 -7.87
CA ALA A 6 -26.45 -4.46 -6.97
C ALA A 6 -25.72 -5.12 -5.79
N ALA A 7 -26.25 -6.21 -5.22
CA ALA A 7 -25.56 -6.97 -4.17
C ALA A 7 -24.25 -7.59 -4.68
N LEU A 8 -24.25 -8.17 -5.88
CA LEU A 8 -23.04 -8.71 -6.52
C LEU A 8 -22.01 -7.60 -6.81
N MET A 9 -22.45 -6.46 -7.33
CA MET A 9 -21.57 -5.31 -7.58
C MET A 9 -20.98 -4.75 -6.27
N LEU A 10 -21.79 -4.68 -5.22
CA LEU A 10 -21.29 -4.25 -3.89
C LEU A 10 -20.23 -5.22 -3.35
N HIS A 11 -20.36 -6.52 -3.64
CA HIS A 11 -19.35 -7.53 -3.29
C HIS A 11 -18.08 -7.46 -4.17
N GLY A 12 -18.07 -6.65 -5.23
CA GLY A 12 -16.92 -6.46 -6.12
C GLY A 12 -16.99 -7.24 -7.44
N ILE A 13 -18.16 -7.80 -7.78
CA ILE A 13 -18.38 -8.49 -9.05
C ILE A 13 -18.82 -7.46 -10.11
N PRO A 14 -18.26 -7.47 -11.33
CA PRO A 14 -18.75 -6.65 -12.42
C PRO A 14 -20.25 -6.87 -12.67
N PRO A 15 -21.00 -5.89 -13.24
CA PRO A 15 -22.43 -6.02 -13.47
C PRO A 15 -22.76 -7.31 -14.26
N PRO A 16 -23.42 -8.31 -13.66
CA PRO A 16 -23.69 -9.56 -14.35
C PRO A 16 -24.87 -9.42 -15.33
N ALA A 17 -24.85 -10.24 -16.37
CA ALA A 17 -26.00 -10.36 -17.25
C ALA A 17 -27.22 -10.91 -16.48
N PRO A 18 -28.46 -10.54 -16.87
CA PRO A 18 -29.66 -11.01 -16.19
C PRO A 18 -29.72 -12.53 -16.01
N LYS A 19 -29.32 -13.30 -17.02
CA LYS A 19 -29.30 -14.77 -17.00
C LYS A 19 -28.27 -15.38 -16.06
N GLU A 20 -27.21 -14.65 -15.73
CA GLU A 20 -26.10 -15.11 -14.88
C GLU A 20 -26.32 -14.73 -13.41
N THR A 21 -27.21 -13.75 -13.16
CA THR A 21 -27.41 -13.16 -11.83
C THR A 21 -27.76 -14.21 -10.78
N ALA A 22 -28.70 -15.12 -11.08
CA ALA A 22 -29.13 -16.14 -10.12
C ALA A 22 -28.01 -17.15 -9.81
N THR A 23 -27.26 -17.57 -10.82
CA THR A 23 -26.11 -18.47 -10.67
C THR A 23 -25.04 -17.86 -9.80
N LEU A 24 -24.64 -16.62 -10.09
CA LEU A 24 -23.63 -15.89 -9.30
C LEU A 24 -24.10 -15.64 -7.86
N MET A 25 -25.38 -15.31 -7.65
CA MET A 25 -25.95 -15.17 -6.29
C MET A 25 -25.83 -16.48 -5.51
N ARG A 26 -26.05 -17.62 -6.15
CA ARG A 26 -25.92 -18.95 -5.51
C ARG A 26 -24.48 -19.27 -5.22
N GLU A 27 -23.58 -19.16 -6.19
CA GLU A 27 -22.16 -19.49 -6.04
C GLU A 27 -21.52 -18.64 -4.95
N ILE A 28 -21.76 -17.34 -4.95
CA ILE A 28 -21.10 -16.41 -4.04
C ILE A 28 -21.78 -16.39 -2.68
N PHE A 29 -23.06 -16.02 -2.62
CA PHE A 29 -23.69 -15.75 -1.31
C PHE A 29 -24.28 -16.98 -0.63
N VAL A 30 -24.58 -18.07 -1.36
CA VAL A 30 -25.08 -19.31 -0.75
C VAL A 30 -23.95 -20.29 -0.47
N GLN A 31 -23.10 -20.56 -1.48
CA GLN A 31 -22.08 -21.62 -1.37
C GLN A 31 -20.79 -21.11 -0.72
N LYS A 32 -20.24 -20.01 -1.19
CA LYS A 32 -18.96 -19.49 -0.74
C LYS A 32 -19.09 -18.72 0.57
N GLU A 33 -19.86 -17.64 0.58
CA GLU A 33 -19.96 -16.73 1.73
C GLU A 33 -20.97 -17.19 2.78
N LYS A 34 -21.89 -18.11 2.43
CA LYS A 34 -22.96 -18.64 3.32
C LYS A 34 -23.82 -17.54 3.96
N MET A 35 -24.04 -16.46 3.23
CA MET A 35 -24.75 -15.26 3.69
C MET A 35 -26.20 -15.22 3.24
N LEU A 36 -26.62 -16.07 2.29
CA LEU A 36 -27.96 -16.11 1.73
C LEU A 36 -28.45 -17.56 1.68
N GLU A 37 -29.71 -17.78 2.00
CA GLU A 37 -30.33 -19.08 1.92
C GLU A 37 -30.80 -19.39 0.48
N ASP A 38 -30.57 -20.60 -0.03
CA ASP A 38 -30.87 -21.02 -1.41
C ASP A 38 -32.32 -20.78 -1.83
N LYS A 39 -33.26 -20.86 -0.88
CA LYS A 39 -34.68 -20.59 -1.15
C LYS A 39 -34.92 -19.21 -1.78
N PHE A 40 -34.11 -18.19 -1.42
CA PHE A 40 -34.24 -16.85 -1.99
C PHE A 40 -33.66 -16.76 -3.39
N VAL A 41 -32.64 -17.55 -3.72
CA VAL A 41 -32.15 -17.66 -5.09
C VAL A 41 -33.19 -18.36 -5.96
N LYS A 42 -33.84 -19.39 -5.44
CA LYS A 42 -34.97 -20.04 -6.15
C LYS A 42 -36.15 -19.09 -6.42
N THR A 43 -36.44 -18.19 -5.45
CA THR A 43 -37.47 -17.14 -5.71
C THR A 43 -37.03 -16.22 -6.86
N LEU A 44 -35.74 -15.83 -6.90
CA LEU A 44 -35.19 -15.01 -7.99
C LEU A 44 -35.32 -15.74 -9.35
N GLU A 45 -34.93 -17.01 -9.41
CA GLU A 45 -35.07 -17.86 -10.61
C GLU A 45 -36.53 -17.93 -11.09
N LYS A 46 -37.47 -18.21 -10.17
CA LYS A 46 -38.90 -18.23 -10.46
C LYS A 46 -39.41 -16.92 -11.10
N VAL A 47 -38.97 -15.77 -10.56
CA VAL A 47 -39.30 -14.44 -11.10
C VAL A 47 -38.73 -14.26 -12.50
N ILE A 48 -37.47 -14.64 -12.71
CA ILE A 48 -36.83 -14.56 -14.04
C ILE A 48 -37.55 -15.44 -15.06
N ASP A 49 -37.91 -16.67 -14.71
CA ASP A 49 -38.55 -17.62 -15.59
C ASP A 49 -39.98 -17.18 -15.97
N ILE A 50 -40.74 -16.71 -14.98
CA ILE A 50 -42.09 -16.17 -15.25
C ILE A 50 -41.99 -14.95 -16.19
N ARG A 51 -41.02 -14.06 -15.96
CA ARG A 51 -40.79 -12.93 -16.87
C ARG A 51 -40.49 -13.39 -18.29
N LYS A 52 -39.60 -14.37 -18.48
CA LYS A 52 -39.25 -14.92 -19.79
C LYS A 52 -40.46 -15.54 -20.47
N THR A 53 -41.25 -16.38 -19.79
CA THR A 53 -42.44 -17.04 -20.36
C THR A 53 -43.49 -16.04 -20.80
N ILE A 54 -43.63 -14.90 -20.12
CA ILE A 54 -44.52 -13.80 -20.52
C ILE A 54 -43.93 -13.04 -21.72
N GLU A 55 -42.65 -12.66 -21.69
CA GLU A 55 -41.97 -11.93 -22.77
C GLU A 55 -41.96 -12.75 -24.09
N HIS A 56 -41.85 -14.08 -24.01
CA HIS A 56 -41.89 -14.96 -25.17
C HIS A 56 -43.33 -15.36 -25.60
N GLY A 57 -44.36 -14.88 -24.89
CA GLY A 57 -45.76 -15.17 -25.24
C GLY A 57 -46.22 -16.62 -24.96
N GLU A 58 -45.37 -17.40 -24.26
CA GLU A 58 -45.71 -18.80 -23.90
C GLU A 58 -46.79 -18.87 -22.83
N LYS A 59 -46.89 -17.86 -21.96
CA LYS A 59 -47.92 -17.73 -20.92
C LYS A 59 -48.78 -16.49 -21.20
N LYS A 60 -50.01 -16.71 -21.64
CA LYS A 60 -50.95 -15.63 -22.00
C LYS A 60 -51.72 -15.04 -20.84
N ALA A 61 -51.80 -15.71 -19.70
CA ALA A 61 -52.49 -15.22 -18.50
C ALA A 61 -51.81 -15.77 -17.23
N VAL A 62 -51.75 -14.95 -16.20
CA VAL A 62 -51.32 -15.31 -14.83
C VAL A 62 -52.52 -15.17 -13.93
N THR A 63 -52.85 -16.17 -13.14
CA THR A 63 -53.97 -16.11 -12.21
C THR A 63 -53.72 -15.15 -11.04
N GLY A 64 -54.79 -14.55 -10.50
CA GLY A 64 -54.66 -13.65 -9.33
C GLY A 64 -53.95 -14.34 -8.16
N LYS A 65 -54.22 -15.61 -7.92
CA LYS A 65 -53.55 -16.39 -6.85
C LYS A 65 -52.04 -16.52 -7.09
N GLU A 66 -51.63 -16.83 -8.33
CA GLU A 66 -50.18 -16.89 -8.66
C GLU A 66 -49.48 -15.53 -8.48
N ILE A 67 -50.20 -14.42 -8.78
CA ILE A 67 -49.69 -13.07 -8.60
C ILE A 67 -49.48 -12.78 -7.10
N ASP A 68 -50.48 -13.07 -6.28
CA ASP A 68 -50.42 -12.84 -4.84
C ASP A 68 -49.28 -13.63 -4.14
N GLU A 69 -49.13 -14.91 -4.52
CA GLU A 69 -48.06 -15.76 -4.06
C GLU A 69 -46.68 -15.19 -4.46
N LEU A 70 -46.52 -14.80 -5.72
CA LEU A 70 -45.27 -14.24 -6.25
C LEU A 70 -44.91 -12.91 -5.60
N LEU A 71 -45.91 -12.05 -5.36
CA LEU A 71 -45.71 -10.77 -4.63
C LEU A 71 -45.27 -11.02 -3.20
N GLY A 72 -45.90 -11.98 -2.50
CA GLY A 72 -45.53 -12.35 -1.14
C GLY A 72 -44.10 -12.93 -1.02
N GLU A 73 -43.70 -13.78 -1.97
CA GLU A 73 -42.36 -14.34 -2.07
C GLU A 73 -41.33 -13.22 -2.39
N SER A 74 -41.68 -12.33 -3.32
CA SER A 74 -40.82 -11.21 -3.72
C SER A 74 -40.60 -10.21 -2.59
N ASP A 75 -41.62 -9.90 -1.78
CA ASP A 75 -41.48 -9.02 -0.60
C ASP A 75 -40.50 -9.62 0.44
N LYS A 76 -40.66 -10.93 0.73
CA LYS A 76 -39.72 -11.64 1.62
C LYS A 76 -38.30 -11.63 1.07
N TYR A 77 -38.16 -11.84 -0.25
CA TYR A 77 -36.89 -11.78 -0.94
C TYR A 77 -36.25 -10.39 -0.82
N LEU A 78 -36.98 -9.32 -1.13
CA LEU A 78 -36.48 -7.95 -1.06
C LEU A 78 -36.04 -7.56 0.36
N LYS A 79 -36.82 -7.96 1.40
CA LYS A 79 -36.44 -7.78 2.80
C LYS A 79 -35.14 -8.50 3.14
N ARG A 80 -34.96 -9.72 2.61
CA ARG A 80 -33.73 -10.50 2.83
C ARG A 80 -32.53 -9.90 2.11
N ILE A 81 -32.69 -9.40 0.88
CA ILE A 81 -31.65 -8.71 0.11
C ILE A 81 -31.20 -7.43 0.83
N LYS A 82 -32.11 -6.64 1.42
CA LYS A 82 -31.72 -5.49 2.24
C LYS A 82 -30.78 -5.89 3.40
N ARG A 83 -31.08 -7.00 4.07
CA ARG A 83 -30.19 -7.52 5.12
C ARG A 83 -28.85 -8.00 4.56
N LEU A 84 -28.85 -8.60 3.36
CA LEU A 84 -27.63 -9.01 2.69
C LEU A 84 -26.73 -7.80 2.37
N PHE A 85 -27.29 -6.67 1.90
CA PHE A 85 -26.53 -5.43 1.72
C PHE A 85 -25.81 -5.00 2.99
N THR A 86 -26.54 -4.93 4.11
CA THR A 86 -25.95 -4.56 5.42
C THR A 86 -24.83 -5.52 5.82
N GLN A 87 -24.99 -6.82 5.57
CA GLN A 87 -23.96 -7.81 5.87
C GLN A 87 -22.72 -7.62 5.02
N ILE A 88 -22.88 -7.39 3.70
CA ILE A 88 -21.75 -7.14 2.77
C ILE A 88 -21.01 -5.86 3.18
N GLU A 89 -21.73 -4.76 3.43
CA GLU A 89 -21.15 -3.50 3.87
C GLU A 89 -20.33 -3.69 5.16
N LYS A 90 -20.89 -4.41 6.13
CA LYS A 90 -20.20 -4.69 7.39
C LYS A 90 -18.90 -5.46 7.18
N ILE A 91 -18.91 -6.56 6.39
CA ILE A 91 -17.69 -7.33 6.10
C ILE A 91 -16.64 -6.47 5.37
N LYS A 92 -17.08 -5.60 4.47
CA LYS A 92 -16.18 -4.70 3.74
C LYS A 92 -15.53 -3.68 4.68
N GLU A 93 -16.30 -3.06 5.56
CA GLU A 93 -15.80 -2.14 6.58
C GLU A 93 -14.81 -2.85 7.50
N GLU A 94 -15.12 -4.08 7.88
CA GLU A 94 -14.26 -4.95 8.68
C GLU A 94 -12.92 -5.23 8.02
N SER A 95 -12.93 -5.66 6.76
CA SER A 95 -11.70 -5.90 5.98
C SER A 95 -10.87 -4.63 5.82
N ASP A 96 -11.50 -3.48 5.64
CA ASP A 96 -10.81 -2.20 5.48
C ASP A 96 -10.10 -1.76 6.77
N MET A 97 -10.72 -1.96 7.96
CA MET A 97 -10.08 -1.63 9.24
C MET A 97 -8.83 -2.45 9.53
N MET A 98 -8.90 -3.77 9.26
CA MET A 98 -7.72 -4.64 9.43
C MET A 98 -6.59 -4.22 8.50
N LYS A 99 -6.89 -3.97 7.23
CA LYS A 99 -5.89 -3.50 6.26
C LYS A 99 -5.26 -2.17 6.68
N VAL A 100 -6.06 -1.22 7.17
CA VAL A 100 -5.56 0.06 7.66
C VAL A 100 -4.60 -0.14 8.83
N TYR A 101 -4.98 -0.95 9.82
CA TYR A 101 -4.14 -1.26 10.97
C TYR A 101 -2.82 -1.92 10.55
N GLU A 102 -2.88 -2.98 9.74
CA GLU A 102 -1.70 -3.70 9.24
C GLU A 102 -0.76 -2.78 8.44
N THR A 103 -1.34 -1.93 7.59
CA THR A 103 -0.57 -0.94 6.82
C THR A 103 0.18 0.01 7.73
N ILE A 104 -0.47 0.56 8.75
CA ILE A 104 0.15 1.51 9.69
C ILE A 104 1.26 0.83 10.50
N VAL A 105 1.02 -0.36 11.03
CA VAL A 105 2.02 -1.12 11.77
C VAL A 105 3.24 -1.42 10.90
N THR A 106 3.02 -1.81 9.65
CA THR A 106 4.10 -2.06 8.68
C THR A 106 4.92 -0.79 8.44
N ILE A 107 4.27 0.35 8.16
CA ILE A 107 4.98 1.62 7.92
C ILE A 107 5.74 2.07 9.16
N ILE A 108 5.17 1.94 10.37
CA ILE A 108 5.86 2.27 11.62
C ILE A 108 7.10 1.41 11.80
N ARG A 109 7.04 0.10 11.51
CA ARG A 109 8.21 -0.78 11.55
C ARG A 109 9.28 -0.34 10.56
N ASP A 110 8.89 0.07 9.36
CA ASP A 110 9.83 0.59 8.37
C ASP A 110 10.48 1.90 8.85
N VAL A 111 9.72 2.80 9.48
CA VAL A 111 10.28 4.01 10.11
C VAL A 111 11.27 3.64 11.20
N LEU A 112 10.91 2.75 12.13
CA LEU A 112 11.78 2.29 13.21
C LEU A 112 13.05 1.62 12.68
N ARG A 113 12.93 0.82 11.62
CA ARG A 113 14.09 0.22 10.94
C ARG A 113 15.04 1.28 10.38
N THR A 114 14.54 2.37 9.82
CA THR A 114 15.40 3.48 9.37
C THR A 114 16.09 4.23 10.52
N GLU A 115 15.55 4.13 11.74
CA GLU A 115 16.18 4.63 12.97
C GLU A 115 17.17 3.63 13.60
N GLY A 116 17.32 2.42 13.02
CA GLY A 116 18.26 1.40 13.45
C GLY A 116 17.67 0.31 14.35
N ILE A 117 16.36 0.25 14.47
CA ILE A 117 15.63 -0.77 15.25
C ILE A 117 15.12 -1.84 14.30
N GLU A 118 15.85 -2.96 14.19
CA GLU A 118 15.59 -3.98 13.17
C GLU A 118 14.42 -4.92 13.52
N LYS A 119 14.20 -5.20 14.79
CA LYS A 119 13.15 -6.11 15.25
C LYS A 119 12.17 -5.37 16.14
N VAL A 120 10.92 -5.44 15.78
CA VAL A 120 9.81 -4.80 16.51
C VAL A 120 8.65 -5.78 16.59
N GLU A 121 8.34 -6.25 17.78
CA GLU A 121 7.16 -7.09 18.03
C GLU A 121 5.88 -6.25 18.03
N ASP A 122 4.73 -6.88 17.75
CA ASP A 122 3.45 -6.16 17.65
C ASP A 122 3.09 -5.37 18.91
N GLU A 123 3.40 -5.92 20.08
CA GLU A 123 3.11 -5.34 21.39
C GLU A 123 4.01 -4.13 21.70
N GLU A 124 5.18 -4.04 21.10
CA GLU A 124 6.17 -2.98 21.32
C GLU A 124 6.02 -1.79 20.37
N VAL A 125 5.28 -1.95 19.27
CA VAL A 125 5.16 -0.92 18.21
C VAL A 125 4.80 0.46 18.76
N VAL A 126 3.81 0.53 19.65
CA VAL A 126 3.33 1.80 20.22
C VAL A 126 4.38 2.42 21.11
N LYS A 127 4.98 1.62 21.99
CA LYS A 127 6.00 2.07 22.93
C LYS A 127 7.23 2.58 22.18
N LEU A 128 7.72 1.83 21.21
CA LEU A 128 8.88 2.24 20.40
C LEU A 128 8.55 3.47 19.53
N PHE A 129 7.33 3.57 19.01
CA PHE A 129 6.88 4.76 18.30
C PHE A 129 6.91 6.00 19.22
N GLU A 130 6.45 5.88 20.46
CA GLU A 130 6.50 6.95 21.46
C GLU A 130 7.92 7.29 21.86
N ASP A 131 8.71 6.30 22.32
CA ASP A 131 10.04 6.51 22.88
C ASP A 131 11.04 7.04 21.85
N GLU A 132 11.05 6.44 20.65
CA GLU A 132 12.09 6.69 19.64
C GLU A 132 11.75 7.80 18.64
N LEU A 133 10.47 8.10 18.47
CA LEU A 133 10.04 9.04 17.44
C LEU A 133 9.35 10.27 18.02
N ILE A 134 8.41 10.10 18.96
CA ILE A 134 7.69 11.21 19.56
C ILE A 134 8.53 11.91 20.63
N SER A 135 9.04 11.16 21.61
CA SER A 135 9.81 11.72 22.74
C SER A 135 11.10 12.37 22.28
N GLN A 136 11.68 11.90 21.19
CA GLN A 136 12.86 12.51 20.55
C GLN A 136 12.52 13.68 19.61
N GLY A 137 11.24 14.08 19.52
CA GLY A 137 10.81 15.21 18.69
C GLY A 137 10.90 14.98 17.17
N LYS A 138 11.10 13.75 16.72
CA LYS A 138 11.22 13.40 15.30
C LYS A 138 9.86 13.45 14.60
N ILE A 139 8.80 13.08 15.31
CA ILE A 139 7.40 13.05 14.83
C ILE A 139 6.53 13.83 15.83
N PRO A 140 5.56 14.65 15.34
CA PRO A 140 4.68 15.41 16.23
C PRO A 140 3.79 14.53 17.11
N ALA A 141 3.63 14.90 18.39
CA ALA A 141 2.88 14.14 19.40
C ALA A 141 1.40 13.87 19.02
N LYS A 142 0.80 14.68 18.14
CA LYS A 142 -0.56 14.43 17.64
C LYS A 142 -0.72 13.05 17.01
N PHE A 143 0.34 12.51 16.41
CA PHE A 143 0.31 11.22 15.73
C PHE A 143 0.31 10.02 16.68
N LEU A 144 0.84 10.17 17.89
CA LEU A 144 0.68 9.15 18.93
C LEU A 144 -0.80 9.00 19.32
N ARG A 145 -1.52 10.12 19.46
CA ARG A 145 -2.96 10.09 19.75
C ARG A 145 -3.73 9.39 18.64
N ILE A 146 -3.42 9.70 17.37
CA ILE A 146 -4.04 9.03 16.21
C ILE A 146 -3.75 7.53 16.23
N LEU A 147 -2.52 7.11 16.50
CA LEU A 147 -2.14 5.71 16.60
C LEU A 147 -2.94 4.99 17.70
N ASN A 148 -3.06 5.60 18.87
CA ASN A 148 -3.84 5.05 19.98
C ASN A 148 -5.35 4.95 19.64
N GLU A 149 -5.93 5.92 18.92
CA GLU A 149 -7.31 5.85 18.42
C GLU A 149 -7.49 4.66 17.45
N ILE A 150 -6.52 4.40 16.58
CA ILE A 150 -6.55 3.28 15.62
C ILE A 150 -6.48 1.94 16.35
N ILE A 151 -5.60 1.81 17.34
CA ILE A 151 -5.46 0.58 18.14
C ILE A 151 -6.72 0.31 18.94
N LYS A 152 -7.30 1.35 19.56
CA LYS A 152 -8.57 1.24 20.25
C LYS A 152 -9.68 0.79 19.29
N ALA A 153 -9.75 1.39 18.10
CA ALA A 153 -10.74 1.02 17.10
C ALA A 153 -10.57 -0.43 16.63
N LYS A 154 -9.32 -0.93 16.48
CA LYS A 154 -9.09 -2.35 16.21
C LYS A 154 -9.65 -3.23 17.33
N LYS A 155 -9.41 -2.90 18.60
CA LYS A 155 -9.93 -3.65 19.73
C LYS A 155 -11.47 -3.61 19.80
N ASP A 156 -12.07 -2.42 19.62
CA ASP A 156 -13.53 -2.27 19.59
C ASP A 156 -14.14 -3.00 18.39
N TYR A 157 -13.39 -3.13 17.28
CA TYR A 157 -13.73 -3.96 16.14
C TYR A 157 -13.76 -5.46 16.51
N ASP A 158 -12.69 -5.97 17.12
CA ASP A 158 -12.60 -7.37 17.56
C ASP A 158 -13.75 -7.72 18.51
N ASP A 159 -14.15 -6.76 19.37
CA ASP A 159 -15.30 -6.85 20.28
C ASP A 159 -16.67 -6.63 19.60
N LYS A 160 -16.72 -6.36 18.28
CA LYS A 160 -17.94 -6.06 17.50
C LYS A 160 -18.72 -4.82 17.98
N LYS A 161 -18.03 -3.86 18.56
CA LYS A 161 -18.61 -2.62 19.11
C LYS A 161 -18.45 -1.40 18.20
N LEU A 162 -17.67 -1.50 17.12
CA LEU A 162 -17.33 -0.38 16.25
C LEU A 162 -18.53 0.08 15.42
N THR A 163 -18.83 1.37 15.47
CA THR A 163 -19.88 1.99 14.65
C THR A 163 -19.32 2.49 13.31
N ARG A 164 -20.19 2.62 12.28
CA ARG A 164 -19.79 3.13 10.95
C ARG A 164 -19.15 4.52 11.03
N VAL A 165 -19.67 5.41 11.88
CA VAL A 165 -19.12 6.77 12.04
C VAL A 165 -17.71 6.73 12.59
N GLU A 166 -17.45 5.84 13.55
CA GLU A 166 -16.10 5.65 14.10
C GLU A 166 -15.14 5.07 13.07
N VAL A 167 -15.57 4.11 12.26
CA VAL A 167 -14.76 3.57 11.15
C VAL A 167 -14.33 4.67 10.18
N GLU A 168 -15.26 5.52 9.73
CA GLU A 168 -14.94 6.61 8.80
C GLU A 168 -14.00 7.66 9.44
N LYS A 169 -14.19 7.97 10.72
CA LYS A 169 -13.30 8.87 11.46
C LYS A 169 -11.88 8.29 11.54
N VAL A 170 -11.76 7.02 11.89
CA VAL A 170 -10.47 6.33 12.00
C VAL A 170 -9.78 6.24 10.64
N LYS A 171 -10.49 5.92 9.56
CA LYS A 171 -9.94 5.92 8.20
C LYS A 171 -9.33 7.29 7.83
N LYS A 172 -10.05 8.38 8.12
CA LYS A 172 -9.54 9.72 7.83
C LYS A 172 -8.27 10.04 8.61
N SER A 173 -8.27 9.79 9.92
CA SER A 173 -7.09 10.01 10.78
C SER A 173 -5.92 9.11 10.37
N SER A 174 -6.21 7.87 9.98
CA SER A 174 -5.21 6.91 9.49
C SER A 174 -4.53 7.38 8.21
N ASN A 175 -5.28 7.93 7.26
CA ASN A 175 -4.71 8.47 6.03
C ASN A 175 -3.75 9.65 6.31
N GLU A 176 -4.05 10.49 7.31
CA GLU A 176 -3.16 11.57 7.73
C GLU A 176 -1.85 11.02 8.30
N LEU A 177 -1.93 10.01 9.18
CA LEU A 177 -0.76 9.35 9.75
C LEU A 177 0.08 8.65 8.68
N ILE A 178 -0.55 7.86 7.80
CA ILE A 178 0.13 7.14 6.70
C ILE A 178 0.88 8.13 5.82
N LYS A 179 0.21 9.19 5.36
CA LYS A 179 0.84 10.22 4.53
C LYS A 179 2.07 10.82 5.21
N PHE A 180 1.95 11.20 6.46
CA PHE A 180 3.05 11.78 7.22
C PHE A 180 4.23 10.81 7.36
N LEU A 181 3.97 9.54 7.70
CA LEU A 181 5.01 8.52 7.87
C LEU A 181 5.72 8.21 6.55
N VAL A 182 4.98 8.12 5.44
CA VAL A 182 5.55 7.94 4.10
C VAL A 182 6.45 9.12 3.74
N GLU A 183 6.00 10.36 3.97
CA GLU A 183 6.81 11.56 3.73
C GLU A 183 8.06 11.60 4.64
N TYR A 184 7.93 11.14 5.89
CA TYR A 184 9.06 11.02 6.81
C TYR A 184 10.10 10.04 6.28
N LEU A 185 9.68 8.83 5.85
CA LEU A 185 10.54 7.82 5.25
C LEU A 185 11.27 8.34 4.01
N GLN A 186 10.55 9.02 3.12
CA GLN A 186 11.12 9.58 1.90
C GLN A 186 12.18 10.65 2.21
N ARG A 187 11.90 11.57 3.14
CA ARG A 187 12.86 12.59 3.58
C ARG A 187 14.07 11.97 4.26
N LYS A 188 13.87 10.97 5.11
CA LYS A 188 14.97 10.26 5.79
C LYS A 188 15.84 9.55 4.77
N ARG A 189 15.23 8.78 3.87
CA ARG A 189 15.94 8.09 2.79
C ARG A 189 16.73 9.07 1.92
N GLY A 190 16.14 10.20 1.55
CA GLY A 190 16.83 11.23 0.77
C GLY A 190 18.08 11.76 1.49
N ARG A 191 18.00 12.07 2.79
CA ARG A 191 19.15 12.51 3.57
C ARG A 191 20.24 11.43 3.69
N GLU A 192 19.86 10.19 3.93
CA GLU A 192 20.83 9.09 4.03
C GLU A 192 21.50 8.82 2.66
N LEU A 193 20.77 8.95 1.54
CA LEU A 193 21.36 8.87 0.21
C LEU A 193 22.36 10.01 -0.05
N GLU A 194 22.06 11.25 0.36
CA GLU A 194 23.01 12.36 0.23
C GLU A 194 24.30 12.10 1.01
N ARG A 195 24.24 11.44 2.15
CA ARG A 195 25.42 11.04 2.94
C ARG A 195 26.29 9.99 2.28
N THR A 196 25.77 9.27 1.28
CA THR A 196 26.56 8.31 0.51
C THR A 196 27.26 8.93 -0.69
N LYS A 197 27.11 10.24 -0.90
CA LYS A 197 27.65 10.95 -2.05
C LYS A 197 28.94 11.72 -1.68
N ILE A 198 29.90 11.64 -2.57
CA ILE A 198 31.09 12.47 -2.53
C ILE A 198 31.04 13.36 -3.76
N ARG A 199 30.95 14.65 -3.59
CA ARG A 199 31.01 15.62 -4.68
C ARG A 199 32.41 16.14 -4.83
N VAL A 200 32.87 16.28 -6.05
CA VAL A 200 34.19 16.74 -6.39
C VAL A 200 34.14 17.84 -7.45
N LYS A 201 35.13 18.74 -7.38
CA LYS A 201 35.40 19.70 -8.46
C LYS A 201 36.69 19.30 -9.13
N HIS A 202 36.69 19.25 -10.47
CA HIS A 202 37.87 18.98 -11.27
C HIS A 202 37.88 19.90 -12.50
N GLY A 203 38.86 20.79 -12.54
CA GLY A 203 38.84 21.88 -13.52
C GLY A 203 37.60 22.77 -13.36
N ASN A 204 36.85 22.95 -14.45
CA ASN A 204 35.58 23.70 -14.46
C ASN A 204 34.32 22.80 -14.34
N ARG A 205 34.48 21.52 -13.97
CA ARG A 205 33.38 20.54 -13.92
C ARG A 205 33.18 20.07 -12.49
N TYR A 206 31.97 19.58 -12.23
CA TYR A 206 31.61 18.96 -10.97
C TYR A 206 31.26 17.49 -11.19
N GLY A 207 31.92 16.59 -10.45
CA GLY A 207 31.64 15.16 -10.45
C GLY A 207 30.95 14.71 -9.17
N GLU A 208 30.36 13.56 -9.20
CA GLU A 208 29.72 12.94 -8.04
C GLU A 208 30.02 11.44 -7.99
N ILE A 209 30.40 10.93 -6.83
CA ILE A 209 30.52 9.50 -6.57
C ILE A 209 29.42 9.09 -5.60
N ILE A 210 28.64 8.08 -5.94
CA ILE A 210 27.56 7.55 -5.12
C ILE A 210 27.98 6.17 -4.64
N LEU A 211 28.14 6.02 -3.32
CA LEU A 211 28.59 4.79 -2.68
C LEU A 211 27.37 3.97 -2.23
N LEU A 212 27.12 2.81 -2.88
CA LEU A 212 25.97 1.94 -2.61
C LEU A 212 26.44 0.56 -2.11
N GLY A 213 26.85 0.49 -0.86
CA GLY A 213 27.30 -0.74 -0.23
C GLY A 213 28.59 -1.30 -0.83
N LYS A 214 28.50 -2.19 -1.82
CA LYS A 214 29.65 -2.83 -2.46
C LYS A 214 30.01 -2.24 -3.83
N GLU A 215 29.20 -1.32 -4.32
CA GLU A 215 29.36 -0.68 -5.61
C GLU A 215 29.40 0.85 -5.47
N ALA A 216 30.18 1.49 -6.31
CA ALA A 216 30.23 2.94 -6.46
C ALA A 216 29.86 3.31 -7.90
N PHE A 217 29.04 4.33 -8.06
CA PHE A 217 28.75 4.93 -9.34
C PHE A 217 29.43 6.31 -9.41
N ILE A 218 30.09 6.58 -10.51
CA ILE A 218 30.86 7.80 -10.72
C ILE A 218 30.21 8.56 -11.88
N ILE A 219 29.75 9.77 -11.62
CA ILE A 219 29.24 10.71 -12.61
C ILE A 219 30.34 11.73 -12.84
N HIS A 220 30.93 11.74 -14.05
CA HIS A 220 32.09 12.57 -14.35
C HIS A 220 31.76 14.04 -14.48
N ASP A 221 30.55 14.38 -14.91
CA ASP A 221 30.05 15.75 -14.99
C ASP A 221 28.55 15.77 -14.67
N ILE A 222 28.19 16.41 -13.54
CA ILE A 222 26.79 16.47 -13.10
C ILE A 222 25.98 17.54 -13.83
N ASP A 223 26.62 18.49 -14.50
CA ASP A 223 25.96 19.59 -15.20
C ASP A 223 25.76 19.31 -16.68
N HIS A 224 26.45 18.30 -17.24
CA HIS A 224 26.29 17.92 -18.64
C HIS A 224 24.95 17.19 -18.86
N GLU A 225 24.26 17.46 -19.99
CA GLU A 225 22.96 16.81 -20.30
C GLU A 225 23.10 15.28 -20.43
N GLU A 226 24.09 14.83 -21.20
CA GLU A 226 24.43 13.41 -21.33
C GLU A 226 25.43 13.03 -20.26
N LYS A 227 24.95 12.30 -19.22
CA LYS A 227 25.79 11.88 -18.10
C LYS A 227 26.75 10.77 -18.50
N GLU A 228 28.04 11.07 -18.43
CA GLU A 228 29.04 10.02 -18.50
C GLU A 228 29.14 9.34 -17.13
N ILE A 229 28.73 8.07 -17.07
CA ILE A 229 28.65 7.30 -15.84
C ILE A 229 29.56 6.08 -15.93
N SER A 230 30.35 5.87 -14.91
CA SER A 230 31.10 4.64 -14.71
C SER A 230 30.76 4.02 -13.35
N LYS A 231 31.05 2.75 -13.19
CA LYS A 231 30.87 1.99 -11.94
C LYS A 231 32.15 1.30 -11.52
N ALA A 232 32.33 1.13 -10.22
CA ALA A 232 33.45 0.40 -9.62
C ALA A 232 32.95 -0.42 -8.43
N LYS A 233 33.69 -1.46 -8.06
CA LYS A 233 33.43 -2.18 -6.80
C LYS A 233 34.21 -1.52 -5.68
N ILE A 234 33.59 -1.42 -4.51
CA ILE A 234 34.25 -0.96 -3.28
C ILE A 234 34.91 -2.16 -2.64
N LYS A 235 36.24 -2.11 -2.45
CA LYS A 235 37.03 -3.14 -1.82
C LYS A 235 36.96 -3.05 -0.29
N GLY A 236 37.42 -4.09 0.41
CA GLY A 236 37.39 -4.14 1.87
C GLY A 236 38.24 -3.06 2.58
N ASP A 237 39.27 -2.55 1.92
CA ASP A 237 40.09 -1.41 2.36
C ASP A 237 39.45 -0.05 2.09
N GLY A 238 38.31 -0.02 1.38
CA GLY A 238 37.58 1.19 0.99
C GLY A 238 38.02 1.77 -0.35
N SER A 239 39.04 1.20 -1.03
CA SER A 239 39.45 1.63 -2.36
C SER A 239 38.45 1.18 -3.43
N LEU A 240 38.45 1.86 -4.58
CA LEU A 240 37.66 1.50 -5.74
C LEU A 240 38.43 0.53 -6.65
N SER A 241 37.74 -0.42 -7.26
CA SER A 241 38.30 -1.23 -8.35
C SER A 241 38.45 -0.40 -9.63
N THR A 242 39.02 -1.02 -10.67
CA THR A 242 39.00 -0.43 -12.02
C THR A 242 37.57 -0.09 -12.43
N THR A 243 37.40 1.13 -12.94
CA THR A 243 36.10 1.65 -13.39
C THR A 243 35.67 0.96 -14.68
N GLN A 244 34.37 0.69 -14.79
CA GLN A 244 33.73 0.17 -15.99
C GLN A 244 32.64 1.14 -16.43
N LYS A 245 32.41 1.25 -17.74
CA LYS A 245 31.34 2.09 -18.28
C LYS A 245 29.98 1.61 -17.74
N SER A 246 29.14 2.54 -17.35
CA SER A 246 27.80 2.30 -16.86
C SER A 246 26.80 3.28 -17.48
N SER A 247 25.53 3.20 -17.07
CA SER A 247 24.48 4.05 -17.59
C SER A 247 23.59 4.59 -16.46
N LEU A 248 22.86 5.67 -16.77
CA LEU A 248 21.87 6.23 -15.86
C LEU A 248 20.83 5.18 -15.43
N VAL A 249 20.40 4.31 -16.33
CA VAL A 249 19.44 3.24 -16.08
C VAL A 249 19.98 2.23 -15.06
N GLU A 250 21.27 1.88 -15.13
CA GLU A 250 21.90 1.00 -14.15
C GLU A 250 21.99 1.66 -12.78
N LEU A 251 22.35 2.94 -12.72
CA LEU A 251 22.38 3.73 -11.49
C LEU A 251 20.99 3.81 -10.85
N GLU A 252 19.96 4.14 -11.63
CA GLU A 252 18.57 4.21 -11.13
C GLU A 252 18.09 2.85 -10.59
N LYS A 253 18.39 1.76 -11.29
CA LYS A 253 18.09 0.41 -10.80
C LYS A 253 18.82 0.07 -9.50
N ALA A 254 20.08 0.48 -9.36
CA ALA A 254 20.84 0.29 -8.14
C ALA A 254 20.25 1.09 -6.99
N LEU A 255 19.91 2.37 -7.21
CA LEU A 255 19.26 3.23 -6.22
C LEU A 255 17.89 2.71 -5.79
N THR A 256 17.12 2.15 -6.71
CA THR A 256 15.79 1.58 -6.41
C THR A 256 15.87 0.33 -5.52
N LYS A 257 16.92 -0.48 -5.68
CA LYS A 257 17.15 -1.68 -4.87
C LYS A 257 17.58 -1.38 -3.43
N VAL A 258 18.08 -0.18 -3.17
CA VAL A 258 18.53 0.22 -1.84
C VAL A 258 17.34 0.73 -1.05
N GLU A 259 16.75 -0.12 -0.22
CA GLU A 259 15.66 0.26 0.70
C GLU A 259 16.15 1.20 1.80
N ILE A 260 17.25 0.83 2.44
CA ILE A 260 17.94 1.63 3.47
C ILE A 260 19.35 1.92 2.96
N PRO A 261 19.70 3.21 2.73
CA PRO A 261 21.04 3.55 2.30
C PRO A 261 22.10 3.04 3.30
N PRO A 262 23.16 2.41 2.80
CA PRO A 262 24.19 1.84 3.67
C PRO A 262 24.93 2.96 4.42
N LYS A 263 25.30 2.69 5.67
CA LYS A 263 26.29 3.54 6.36
C LYS A 263 27.65 3.29 5.71
N VAL A 264 28.12 4.25 4.93
CA VAL A 264 29.41 4.17 4.25
C VAL A 264 30.41 4.99 5.03
N PHE A 265 31.51 4.36 5.41
CA PHE A 265 32.66 5.04 6.01
C PHE A 265 33.69 5.30 4.91
N ILE A 266 33.99 6.58 4.66
CA ILE A 266 35.01 6.98 3.72
C ILE A 266 36.37 6.68 4.35
N LYS A 267 37.19 5.88 3.66
CA LYS A 267 38.54 5.52 4.07
C LYS A 267 39.56 6.21 3.18
N GLU A 268 40.76 6.43 3.69
CA GLU A 268 41.85 7.15 3.01
C GLU A 268 42.13 6.67 1.58
N PRO A 269 42.14 5.35 1.25
CA PRO A 269 42.45 4.89 -0.10
C PRO A 269 41.52 5.42 -1.21
N ILE A 270 40.29 5.84 -0.87
CA ILE A 270 39.36 6.36 -1.88
C ILE A 270 39.87 7.68 -2.47
N PHE A 271 40.59 8.50 -1.69
CA PHE A 271 41.07 9.79 -2.13
C PHE A 271 42.13 9.67 -3.25
N GLU A 272 42.96 8.62 -3.21
CA GLU A 272 43.88 8.33 -4.31
C GLU A 272 43.12 7.90 -5.58
N ASN A 273 42.06 7.09 -5.43
CA ASN A 273 41.21 6.73 -6.56
C ASN A 273 40.49 7.95 -7.16
N LEU A 274 40.12 8.95 -6.36
CA LEU A 274 39.55 10.20 -6.87
C LEU A 274 40.54 10.96 -7.77
N LYS A 275 41.81 11.00 -7.38
CA LYS A 275 42.86 11.60 -8.20
C LYS A 275 43.09 10.85 -9.51
N ASP A 276 43.01 9.52 -9.47
CA ASP A 276 43.12 8.68 -10.66
C ASP A 276 41.93 8.88 -11.65
N ILE A 277 40.74 9.06 -11.11
CA ILE A 277 39.50 9.17 -11.89
C ILE A 277 39.26 10.57 -12.42
N PHE A 278 39.49 11.61 -11.61
CA PHE A 278 39.16 13.02 -11.94
C PHE A 278 40.36 13.91 -12.22
N GLY A 279 41.56 13.40 -11.95
CA GLY A 279 42.81 14.15 -12.09
C GLY A 279 43.43 14.60 -10.76
N LYS A 280 44.73 14.93 -10.78
CA LYS A 280 45.50 15.22 -9.58
C LYS A 280 45.01 16.45 -8.81
N ASP A 281 44.38 17.40 -9.50
CA ASP A 281 43.88 18.65 -8.91
C ASP A 281 42.40 18.57 -8.47
N VAL A 282 41.92 17.36 -8.20
CA VAL A 282 40.54 17.15 -7.74
C VAL A 282 40.36 17.72 -6.32
N GLU A 283 39.33 18.53 -6.16
CA GLU A 283 38.92 19.11 -4.87
C GLU A 283 37.64 18.44 -4.38
N ILE A 284 37.57 18.05 -3.12
CA ILE A 284 36.35 17.47 -2.51
C ILE A 284 35.49 18.61 -1.98
N LEU A 285 34.21 18.59 -2.40
CA LEU A 285 33.23 19.55 -1.92
C LEU A 285 32.60 19.04 -0.64
N VAL A 286 32.71 19.80 0.44
CA VAL A 286 32.04 19.55 1.71
C VAL A 286 30.81 20.45 1.77
N ASN A 287 29.61 19.82 1.73
CA ASN A 287 28.39 20.57 1.96
C ASN A 287 28.18 20.72 3.47
N TYR A 288 28.07 21.97 3.93
CA TYR A 288 27.71 22.33 5.30
C TYR A 288 26.20 22.29 5.50
#